data_027332c034a64bb9df159d49624d9548
#
_entry.id   027332c034a64bb9df159d49624d9548
#
_cell.length_a   1.000
_cell.length_b   1.000
_cell.length_c   1.000
_cell.angle_alpha   90.00
_cell.angle_beta   90.00
_cell.angle_gamma   90.00
#
_symmetry.space_group_name_H-M   'P 1'
#
loop_
_entity.id
_entity.type
_entity.pdbx_description
1 polymer ?
#
loop_
_entity_poly.entity_id
_entity_poly.type
_entity_poly.pdbx_seq_one_letter_code
_entity_poly.pdbx_strand_id
1 'polypeptide(L)'
;MKEEKLKENNKPAEEEKKIEEKEESVSLKKSEYLKLKEEAEKSAQYWDRILRMQADFENTRKRLEKEKQEFIKFANEGIILELLNILDDLERTLALAQEKHQDLQAFLKGVEMILAHLYDLLKKYGLKPIEAKGKLFDPHYHEALLQVEANDVPEHTVLEELQKGYTLNDKVIRTAKVKVSKKVSSETKGG
;
A
#
# COMPACT_ATOMS: atom_id res chain seq x y z
N MET A 1 -60.35 43.73 -7.66
CA MET A 1 -61.05 43.76 -6.35
C MET A 1 -59.98 43.36 -5.36
N LYS A 2 -59.55 44.39 -4.74
CA LYS A 2 -59.48 44.61 -3.27
C LYS A 2 -58.41 43.83 -2.63
N GLU A 3 -57.46 44.38 -2.08
CA GLU A 3 -57.13 45.49 -1.20
C GLU A 3 -56.00 44.92 -0.32
N GLU A 4 -54.91 45.59 -0.29
CA GLU A 4 -54.49 46.66 0.64
C GLU A 4 -54.04 46.17 2.02
N LYS A 5 -52.82 46.56 2.29
CA LYS A 5 -52.27 47.04 3.54
C LYS A 5 -52.14 46.05 4.71
N LEU A 6 -50.91 45.83 5.10
CA LEU A 6 -50.46 46.31 6.40
C LEU A 6 -48.94 46.32 6.48
N LYS A 7 -48.41 47.52 6.47
CA LYS A 7 -47.08 47.86 7.01
C LYS A 7 -47.19 47.81 8.52
N GLU A 8 -46.28 47.16 9.17
CA GLU A 8 -45.76 47.66 10.44
C GLU A 8 -44.51 46.91 10.86
N ASN A 9 -43.43 47.64 10.85
CA ASN A 9 -42.47 47.78 11.93
C ASN A 9 -42.12 46.52 12.74
N ASN A 10 -40.97 45.96 12.47
CA ASN A 10 -40.11 45.56 13.56
C ASN A 10 -38.65 45.73 13.18
N LYS A 11 -38.07 46.87 13.56
CA LYS A 11 -36.63 47.03 13.74
C LYS A 11 -36.27 46.24 15.01
N PRO A 12 -35.36 45.27 14.93
CA PRO A 12 -34.65 44.86 16.14
C PRO A 12 -33.64 45.98 16.44
N ALA A 13 -33.81 46.56 17.60
CA ALA A 13 -32.88 47.48 18.23
C ALA A 13 -31.50 46.78 18.30
N GLU A 14 -30.55 47.38 17.62
CA GLU A 14 -29.14 47.19 17.90
C GLU A 14 -28.86 47.73 19.29
N GLU A 15 -28.97 46.88 20.29
CA GLU A 15 -28.32 47.09 21.56
C GLU A 15 -26.81 46.95 21.33
N GLU A 16 -26.20 48.06 20.96
CA GLU A 16 -24.77 48.25 21.16
C GLU A 16 -24.51 48.15 22.66
N LYS A 17 -24.18 46.95 23.12
CA LYS A 17 -23.46 46.78 24.37
C LYS A 17 -22.11 47.43 24.22
N LYS A 18 -22.01 48.69 24.56
CA LYS A 18 -20.76 49.32 24.96
C LYS A 18 -20.21 48.52 26.12
N ILE A 19 -19.26 47.63 25.81
CA ILE A 19 -18.35 47.10 26.82
C ILE A 19 -17.47 48.30 27.20
N GLU A 20 -17.85 48.97 28.31
CA GLU A 20 -16.96 49.89 28.99
C GLU A 20 -15.77 49.04 29.49
N GLU A 21 -14.71 48.92 28.67
CA GLU A 21 -13.40 48.50 29.15
C GLU A 21 -12.97 49.54 30.19
N LYS A 22 -13.10 49.18 31.44
CA LYS A 22 -12.43 49.92 32.52
C LYS A 22 -10.96 49.79 32.24
N GLU A 23 -10.35 50.89 31.74
CA GLU A 23 -8.92 51.02 31.63
C GLU A 23 -8.29 50.91 33.01
N GLU A 24 -7.94 49.71 33.45
CA GLU A 24 -7.13 49.52 34.65
C GLU A 24 -5.71 49.97 34.31
N SER A 25 -5.32 51.14 34.76
CA SER A 25 -3.95 51.65 34.58
C SER A 25 -3.03 50.93 35.54
N VAL A 26 -2.09 50.15 34.96
CA VAL A 26 -1.01 49.46 35.70
C VAL A 26 0.23 50.31 35.62
N SER A 27 0.76 50.76 36.76
CA SER A 27 2.06 51.45 36.84
C SER A 27 3.20 50.46 36.81
N LEU A 28 3.99 50.46 35.74
CA LEU A 28 5.17 49.62 35.57
C LEU A 28 6.46 50.47 35.67
N LYS A 29 7.54 49.89 36.23
CA LYS A 29 8.86 50.54 36.13
C LYS A 29 9.32 50.59 34.67
N LYS A 30 9.93 51.68 34.25
CA LYS A 30 10.40 51.85 32.86
C LYS A 30 11.27 50.70 32.35
N SER A 31 12.06 50.06 33.21
CA SER A 31 12.87 48.87 32.88
C SER A 31 12.02 47.66 32.57
N GLU A 32 10.93 47.43 33.27
CA GLU A 32 10.00 46.32 33.06
C GLU A 32 9.17 46.53 31.79
N TYR A 33 8.72 47.74 31.54
CA TYR A 33 8.05 48.07 30.28
C TYR A 33 8.91 47.82 29.05
N LEU A 34 10.20 48.22 29.09
CA LEU A 34 11.12 47.97 27.98
C LEU A 34 11.36 46.47 27.73
N LYS A 35 11.48 45.68 28.79
CA LYS A 35 11.59 44.21 28.67
C LYS A 35 10.35 43.58 28.06
N LEU A 36 9.17 43.93 28.54
CA LEU A 36 7.90 43.44 28.01
C LEU A 36 7.70 43.81 26.54
N LYS A 37 8.10 45.04 26.15
CA LYS A 37 8.05 45.46 24.78
C LYS A 37 8.98 44.65 23.88
N GLU A 38 10.22 44.39 24.33
CA GLU A 38 11.18 43.56 23.59
C GLU A 38 10.70 42.11 23.48
N GLU A 39 10.12 41.56 24.52
CA GLU A 39 9.52 40.21 24.50
C GLU A 39 8.30 40.13 23.56
N ALA A 40 7.46 41.15 23.52
CA ALA A 40 6.32 41.24 22.61
C ALA A 40 6.78 41.32 21.16
N GLU A 41 7.83 42.12 20.85
CA GLU A 41 8.42 42.20 19.52
C GLU A 41 9.04 40.84 19.07
N LYS A 42 9.75 40.16 19.97
CA LYS A 42 10.30 38.81 19.71
C LYS A 42 9.18 37.81 19.48
N SER A 43 8.12 37.86 20.29
CA SER A 43 6.96 36.99 20.15
C SER A 43 6.30 37.18 18.77
N ALA A 44 6.09 38.43 18.33
CA ALA A 44 5.55 38.74 17.01
C ALA A 44 6.43 38.20 15.87
N GLN A 45 7.77 38.34 16.01
CA GLN A 45 8.71 37.79 15.01
C GLN A 45 8.68 36.25 14.97
N TYR A 46 8.60 35.59 16.14
CA TYR A 46 8.47 34.13 16.20
C TYR A 46 7.15 33.67 15.59
N TRP A 47 6.05 34.38 15.83
CA TRP A 47 4.76 34.07 15.27
C TRP A 47 4.76 34.16 13.74
N ASP A 48 5.33 35.23 13.17
CA ASP A 48 5.47 35.40 11.73
C ASP A 48 6.34 34.27 11.13
N ARG A 49 7.44 33.91 11.83
CA ARG A 49 8.29 32.79 11.41
C ARG A 49 7.55 31.44 11.43
N ILE A 50 6.74 31.19 12.46
CA ILE A 50 5.92 29.97 12.56
C ILE A 50 4.92 29.91 11.41
N LEU A 51 4.22 31.00 11.11
CA LEU A 51 3.27 31.05 10.00
C LEU A 51 3.94 30.77 8.65
N ARG A 52 5.13 31.36 8.41
CA ARG A 52 5.91 31.06 7.18
C ARG A 52 6.33 29.59 7.14
N MET A 53 6.86 29.06 8.23
CA MET A 53 7.25 27.64 8.29
C MET A 53 6.06 26.72 8.05
N GLN A 54 4.89 27.05 8.58
CA GLN A 54 3.65 26.28 8.34
C GLN A 54 3.27 26.32 6.85
N ALA A 55 3.30 27.49 6.21
CA ALA A 55 3.02 27.63 4.79
C ALA A 55 4.01 26.82 3.94
N ASP A 56 5.31 26.91 4.24
CA ASP A 56 6.36 26.15 3.55
C ASP A 56 6.20 24.63 3.73
N PHE A 57 5.82 24.20 4.95
CA PHE A 57 5.54 22.80 5.22
C PHE A 57 4.35 22.29 4.41
N GLU A 58 3.24 23.04 4.37
CA GLU A 58 2.06 22.67 3.59
C GLU A 58 2.36 22.60 2.09
N ASN A 59 3.13 23.57 1.56
CA ASN A 59 3.56 23.58 0.17
C ASN A 59 4.45 22.37 -0.14
N THR A 60 5.41 22.09 0.74
CA THR A 60 6.30 20.93 0.59
C THR A 60 5.50 19.62 0.64
N ARG A 61 4.56 19.49 1.57
CA ARG A 61 3.67 18.33 1.67
C ARG A 61 2.85 18.12 0.39
N LYS A 62 2.26 19.19 -0.16
CA LYS A 62 1.51 19.13 -1.42
C LYS A 62 2.40 18.70 -2.59
N ARG A 63 3.64 19.22 -2.64
CA ARG A 63 4.61 18.86 -3.69
C ARG A 63 5.01 17.39 -3.59
N LEU A 64 5.37 16.91 -2.37
CA LEU A 64 5.74 15.52 -2.15
C LEU A 64 4.60 14.54 -2.46
N GLU A 65 3.35 14.92 -2.18
CA GLU A 65 2.20 14.09 -2.53
C GLU A 65 2.02 13.95 -4.03
N LYS A 66 2.23 15.02 -4.80
CA LYS A 66 2.22 14.96 -6.28
C LYS A 66 3.36 14.10 -6.81
N GLU A 67 4.58 14.32 -6.33
CA GLU A 67 5.76 13.52 -6.72
C GLU A 67 5.54 12.03 -6.41
N LYS A 68 4.95 11.71 -5.25
CA LYS A 68 4.60 10.34 -4.86
C LYS A 68 3.57 9.73 -5.83
N GLN A 69 2.54 10.48 -6.21
CA GLN A 69 1.52 9.99 -7.15
C GLN A 69 2.14 9.73 -8.53
N GLU A 70 3.01 10.61 -9.01
CA GLU A 70 3.75 10.41 -10.25
C GLU A 70 4.69 9.20 -10.17
N PHE A 71 5.43 9.07 -9.08
CA PHE A 71 6.29 7.91 -8.85
C PHE A 71 5.49 6.59 -8.86
N ILE A 72 4.34 6.52 -8.16
CA ILE A 72 3.49 5.33 -8.15
C ILE A 72 2.97 5.00 -9.55
N LYS A 73 2.63 6.02 -10.34
CA LYS A 73 2.13 5.85 -11.72
C LYS A 73 3.15 5.17 -12.63
N PHE A 74 4.42 5.46 -12.45
CA PHE A 74 5.52 4.92 -13.27
C PHE A 74 6.40 3.90 -12.56
N ALA A 75 6.07 3.53 -11.30
CA ALA A 75 6.85 2.59 -10.50
C ALA A 75 7.06 1.23 -11.18
N ASN A 76 6.12 0.81 -12.01
CA ASN A 76 6.14 -0.48 -12.70
C ASN A 76 6.74 -0.41 -14.12
N GLU A 77 7.19 0.77 -14.58
CA GLU A 77 7.68 0.95 -15.95
C GLU A 77 8.81 -0.02 -16.28
N GLY A 78 9.78 -0.16 -15.37
CA GLY A 78 10.93 -1.05 -15.60
C GLY A 78 10.54 -2.52 -15.77
N ILE A 79 9.63 -3.03 -14.93
CA ILE A 79 9.17 -4.43 -15.05
C ILE A 79 8.30 -4.62 -16.30
N ILE A 80 7.50 -3.62 -16.66
CA ILE A 80 6.65 -3.68 -17.86
C ILE A 80 7.52 -3.74 -19.10
N LEU A 81 8.57 -2.92 -19.22
CA LEU A 81 9.48 -2.94 -20.35
C LEU A 81 10.18 -4.32 -20.51
N GLU A 82 10.60 -4.94 -19.41
CA GLU A 82 11.20 -6.27 -19.47
C GLU A 82 10.18 -7.37 -19.79
N LEU A 83 8.92 -7.23 -19.34
CA LEU A 83 7.84 -8.15 -19.72
C LEU A 83 7.46 -8.06 -21.20
N LEU A 84 7.59 -6.89 -21.83
CA LEU A 84 7.38 -6.75 -23.28
C LEU A 84 8.34 -7.60 -24.09
N ASN A 85 9.62 -7.72 -23.67
CA ASN A 85 10.58 -8.63 -24.33
C ASN A 85 10.10 -10.09 -24.29
N ILE A 86 9.54 -10.53 -23.16
CA ILE A 86 9.00 -11.88 -23.01
C ILE A 86 7.75 -12.06 -23.88
N LEU A 87 6.94 -11.04 -23.97
CA LEU A 87 5.76 -11.03 -24.87
C LEU A 87 6.20 -11.18 -26.34
N ASP A 88 7.22 -10.43 -26.78
CA ASP A 88 7.77 -10.50 -28.12
C ASP A 88 8.31 -11.91 -28.42
N ASP A 89 9.00 -12.54 -27.46
CA ASP A 89 9.49 -13.92 -27.60
C ASP A 89 8.34 -14.93 -27.71
N LEU A 90 7.25 -14.74 -26.96
CA LEU A 90 6.03 -15.57 -27.07
C LEU A 90 5.34 -15.38 -28.44
N GLU A 91 5.19 -14.16 -28.91
CA GLU A 91 4.60 -13.87 -30.22
C GLU A 91 5.42 -14.49 -31.36
N ARG A 92 6.76 -14.37 -31.28
CA ARG A 92 7.65 -15.00 -32.24
C ARG A 92 7.54 -16.53 -32.24
N THR A 93 7.45 -17.12 -31.05
CA THR A 93 7.31 -18.58 -30.92
C THR A 93 5.96 -19.05 -31.47
N LEU A 94 4.88 -18.29 -31.25
CA LEU A 94 3.57 -18.58 -31.82
C LEU A 94 3.56 -18.44 -33.34
N ALA A 95 4.19 -17.41 -33.89
CA ALA A 95 4.30 -17.24 -35.33
C ALA A 95 5.01 -18.42 -36.02
N LEU A 96 6.13 -18.87 -35.42
CA LEU A 96 6.82 -20.06 -35.87
C LEU A 96 5.95 -21.32 -35.75
N ALA A 97 5.05 -21.40 -34.75
CA ALA A 97 4.14 -22.50 -34.54
C ALA A 97 3.05 -22.63 -35.62
N GLN A 98 2.74 -21.61 -36.36
CA GLN A 98 1.76 -21.61 -37.44
C GLN A 98 2.33 -22.03 -38.79
N GLU A 99 3.63 -22.08 -38.96
CA GLU A 99 4.31 -22.55 -40.18
C GLU A 99 4.18 -24.08 -40.32
N LYS A 100 3.90 -24.57 -41.53
CA LYS A 100 3.44 -25.92 -41.83
C LYS A 100 4.37 -27.07 -41.53
N HIS A 101 5.55 -26.88 -40.98
CA HIS A 101 6.55 -27.96 -40.76
C HIS A 101 7.18 -27.88 -39.38
N GLN A 102 6.38 -28.08 -38.34
CA GLN A 102 6.87 -27.87 -36.98
C GLN A 102 7.36 -29.15 -36.33
N ASP A 103 8.59 -29.06 -35.85
CA ASP A 103 9.13 -29.94 -34.83
C ASP A 103 8.56 -29.54 -33.45
N LEU A 104 7.62 -30.35 -32.95
CA LEU A 104 7.01 -30.17 -31.63
C LEU A 104 8.09 -30.03 -30.53
N GLN A 105 9.21 -30.73 -30.67
CA GLN A 105 10.29 -30.65 -29.69
C GLN A 105 10.98 -29.29 -29.71
N ALA A 106 11.22 -28.73 -30.90
CA ALA A 106 11.78 -27.39 -31.03
C ALA A 106 10.81 -26.32 -30.45
N PHE A 107 9.52 -26.46 -30.68
CA PHE A 107 8.49 -25.59 -30.09
C PHE A 107 8.51 -25.67 -28.56
N LEU A 108 8.45 -26.86 -27.96
CA LEU A 108 8.49 -27.06 -26.53
C LEU A 108 9.77 -26.45 -25.91
N LYS A 109 10.92 -26.66 -26.55
CA LYS A 109 12.17 -26.07 -26.11
C LYS A 109 12.13 -24.53 -26.13
N GLY A 110 11.51 -23.94 -27.15
CA GLY A 110 11.30 -22.48 -27.22
C GLY A 110 10.48 -21.98 -26.04
N VAL A 111 9.35 -22.64 -25.74
CA VAL A 111 8.51 -22.31 -24.60
C VAL A 111 9.23 -22.47 -23.26
N GLU A 112 10.05 -23.54 -23.11
CA GLU A 112 10.87 -23.74 -21.91
C GLU A 112 11.88 -22.60 -21.70
N MET A 113 12.50 -22.13 -22.77
CA MET A 113 13.44 -21.00 -22.71
C MET A 113 12.72 -19.69 -22.28
N ILE A 114 11.54 -19.43 -22.82
CA ILE A 114 10.75 -18.26 -22.43
C ILE A 114 10.32 -18.34 -20.96
N LEU A 115 9.90 -19.52 -20.52
CA LEU A 115 9.56 -19.76 -19.12
C LEU A 115 10.76 -19.52 -18.19
N ALA A 116 11.94 -19.99 -18.57
CA ALA A 116 13.18 -19.74 -17.81
C ALA A 116 13.49 -18.24 -17.76
N HIS A 117 13.39 -17.54 -18.89
CA HIS A 117 13.59 -16.09 -18.96
C HIS A 117 12.60 -15.34 -18.05
N LEU A 118 11.32 -15.73 -18.03
CA LEU A 118 10.33 -15.16 -17.11
C LEU A 118 10.69 -15.40 -15.63
N TYR A 119 11.17 -16.59 -15.28
CA TYR A 119 11.61 -16.86 -13.91
C TYR A 119 12.83 -16.01 -13.52
N ASP A 120 13.80 -15.86 -14.41
CA ASP A 120 14.98 -15.04 -14.16
C ASP A 120 14.62 -13.55 -14.00
N LEU A 121 13.70 -13.06 -14.83
CA LEU A 121 13.15 -11.72 -14.69
C LEU A 121 12.53 -11.51 -13.31
N LEU A 122 11.61 -12.39 -12.92
CA LEU A 122 10.92 -12.28 -11.64
C LEU A 122 11.89 -12.37 -10.46
N LYS A 123 12.92 -13.23 -10.56
CA LYS A 123 13.98 -13.34 -9.57
C LYS A 123 14.81 -12.05 -9.45
N LYS A 124 15.14 -11.41 -10.57
CA LYS A 124 15.83 -10.11 -10.62
C LYS A 124 15.05 -9.04 -9.82
N TYR A 125 13.73 -9.07 -9.88
CA TYR A 125 12.86 -8.17 -9.11
C TYR A 125 12.60 -8.65 -7.67
N GLY A 126 13.32 -9.66 -7.18
CA GLY A 126 13.28 -10.11 -5.80
C GLY A 126 12.18 -11.14 -5.49
N LEU A 127 11.56 -11.72 -6.52
CA LEU A 127 10.60 -12.80 -6.35
C LEU A 127 11.35 -14.12 -6.06
N LYS A 128 10.94 -14.82 -5.00
CA LYS A 128 11.47 -16.15 -4.66
C LYS A 128 10.30 -17.13 -4.45
N PRO A 129 10.36 -18.34 -5.01
CA PRO A 129 9.36 -19.35 -4.74
C PRO A 129 9.45 -19.83 -3.28
N ILE A 130 8.32 -20.15 -2.68
CA ILE A 130 8.25 -20.82 -1.39
C ILE A 130 8.37 -22.30 -1.63
N GLU A 131 9.40 -22.93 -1.09
CA GLU A 131 9.56 -24.38 -1.13
C GLU A 131 8.69 -25.01 -0.05
N ALA A 132 7.54 -25.55 -0.41
CA ALA A 132 6.58 -26.09 0.55
C ALA A 132 6.66 -27.63 0.66
N LYS A 133 6.87 -28.34 -0.43
CA LYS A 133 6.82 -29.82 -0.48
C LYS A 133 7.82 -30.46 0.47
N GLY A 134 7.34 -31.39 1.30
CA GLY A 134 8.14 -32.12 2.29
C GLY A 134 8.42 -31.35 3.58
N LYS A 135 8.01 -30.08 3.70
CA LYS A 135 8.17 -29.28 4.92
C LYS A 135 6.92 -29.40 5.80
N LEU A 136 7.05 -29.04 7.08
CA LEU A 136 5.91 -28.90 7.96
C LEU A 136 5.07 -27.70 7.50
N PHE A 137 3.77 -27.83 7.68
CA PHE A 137 2.83 -26.76 7.39
C PHE A 137 3.07 -25.55 8.30
N ASP A 138 3.22 -24.40 7.68
CA ASP A 138 3.35 -23.11 8.35
C ASP A 138 2.28 -22.14 7.80
N PRO A 139 1.34 -21.65 8.64
CA PRO A 139 0.29 -20.74 8.21
C PRO A 139 0.79 -19.43 7.59
N HIS A 140 2.01 -19.00 7.89
CA HIS A 140 2.60 -17.79 7.31
C HIS A 140 2.95 -17.94 5.84
N TYR A 141 3.28 -19.15 5.41
CA TYR A 141 3.76 -19.45 4.05
C TYR A 141 2.80 -20.33 3.26
N HIS A 142 1.96 -21.12 3.94
CA HIS A 142 1.15 -22.17 3.35
C HIS A 142 -0.33 -21.97 3.63
N GLU A 143 -1.15 -22.37 2.67
CA GLU A 143 -2.61 -22.46 2.77
C GLU A 143 -3.02 -23.92 2.51
N ALA A 144 -3.48 -24.62 3.52
CA ALA A 144 -3.91 -26.01 3.39
C ALA A 144 -5.31 -26.09 2.75
N LEU A 145 -5.37 -26.55 1.50
CA LEU A 145 -6.66 -26.78 0.81
C LEU A 145 -7.22 -28.16 1.05
N LEU A 146 -6.36 -29.16 1.18
CA LEU A 146 -6.75 -30.55 1.34
C LEU A 146 -5.92 -31.21 2.44
N GLN A 147 -6.60 -32.07 3.22
CA GLN A 147 -5.97 -32.98 4.17
C GLN A 147 -6.16 -34.40 3.69
N VAL A 148 -5.09 -35.18 3.67
CA VAL A 148 -5.09 -36.57 3.23
C VAL A 148 -4.44 -37.42 4.30
N GLU A 149 -5.04 -38.59 4.57
CA GLU A 149 -4.47 -39.58 5.47
C GLU A 149 -3.19 -40.12 4.90
N ALA A 150 -2.09 -39.93 5.63
CA ALA A 150 -0.78 -40.44 5.30
C ALA A 150 -0.05 -40.87 6.57
N ASN A 151 0.34 -42.12 6.62
CA ASN A 151 1.03 -42.70 7.77
C ASN A 151 2.56 -42.70 7.60
N ASP A 152 3.01 -42.47 6.39
CA ASP A 152 4.44 -42.56 6.00
C ASP A 152 5.22 -41.29 6.36
N VAL A 153 4.51 -40.22 6.73
CA VAL A 153 5.09 -38.91 7.05
C VAL A 153 4.49 -38.36 8.34
N PRO A 154 5.20 -37.47 9.02
CA PRO A 154 4.65 -36.76 10.20
C PRO A 154 3.35 -36.02 9.85
N GLU A 155 2.46 -35.91 10.86
CA GLU A 155 1.25 -35.11 10.72
C GLU A 155 1.59 -33.65 10.37
N HIS A 156 0.71 -33.00 9.60
CA HIS A 156 0.90 -31.64 9.11
C HIS A 156 2.09 -31.45 8.16
N THR A 157 2.57 -32.52 7.52
CA THR A 157 3.58 -32.40 6.48
C THR A 157 2.93 -32.06 5.14
N VAL A 158 3.52 -31.13 4.39
CA VAL A 158 3.10 -30.80 3.04
C VAL A 158 3.45 -31.94 2.08
N LEU A 159 2.44 -32.64 1.59
CA LEU A 159 2.58 -33.75 0.66
C LEU A 159 2.78 -33.28 -0.78
N GLU A 160 2.00 -32.27 -1.16
CA GLU A 160 1.94 -31.77 -2.53
C GLU A 160 1.67 -30.26 -2.54
N GLU A 161 2.31 -29.58 -3.46
CA GLU A 161 2.07 -28.18 -3.73
C GLU A 161 1.11 -28.07 -4.92
N LEU A 162 -0.13 -27.66 -4.66
CA LEU A 162 -1.17 -27.49 -5.68
C LEU A 162 -0.99 -26.17 -6.45
N GLN A 163 -0.49 -25.14 -5.75
CA GLN A 163 -0.14 -23.87 -6.34
C GLN A 163 1.09 -23.30 -5.64
N LYS A 164 2.08 -22.89 -6.42
CA LYS A 164 3.32 -22.30 -5.88
C LYS A 164 3.06 -21.02 -5.11
N GLY A 165 3.65 -20.88 -3.94
CA GLY A 165 3.72 -19.66 -3.19
C GLY A 165 4.94 -18.81 -3.59
N TYR A 166 4.89 -17.50 -3.29
CA TYR A 166 6.01 -16.60 -3.60
C TYR A 166 6.18 -15.53 -2.52
N THR A 167 7.44 -15.18 -2.29
CA THR A 167 7.84 -14.01 -1.53
C THR A 167 8.43 -12.94 -2.45
N LEU A 168 8.21 -11.68 -2.13
CA LEU A 168 8.85 -10.53 -2.77
C LEU A 168 9.65 -9.78 -1.72
N ASN A 169 10.98 -9.72 -1.86
CA ASN A 169 11.87 -9.09 -0.88
C ASN A 169 11.54 -9.54 0.56
N ASP A 170 11.45 -10.87 0.75
CA ASP A 170 11.15 -11.56 2.00
C ASP A 170 9.72 -11.38 2.56
N LYS A 171 8.87 -10.61 1.90
CA LYS A 171 7.46 -10.50 2.23
C LYS A 171 6.66 -11.52 1.42
N VAL A 172 5.84 -12.33 2.08
CA VAL A 172 4.92 -13.24 1.40
C VAL A 172 3.87 -12.42 0.64
N ILE A 173 3.81 -12.60 -0.69
CA ILE A 173 2.83 -11.97 -1.58
C ILE A 173 1.75 -12.96 -2.03
N ARG A 174 2.06 -14.25 -1.96
CA ARG A 174 1.13 -15.35 -2.23
C ARG A 174 1.58 -16.58 -1.45
N THR A 175 0.72 -17.12 -0.62
CA THR A 175 0.95 -18.39 0.07
C THR A 175 0.94 -19.56 -0.89
N ALA A 176 1.70 -20.61 -0.58
CA ALA A 176 1.63 -21.86 -1.33
C ALA A 176 0.36 -22.62 -0.94
N LYS A 177 -0.47 -23.00 -1.92
CA LYS A 177 -1.62 -23.84 -1.67
C LYS A 177 -1.19 -25.31 -1.68
N VAL A 178 -1.45 -25.96 -0.57
CA VAL A 178 -0.84 -27.27 -0.31
C VAL A 178 -1.86 -28.31 0.13
N LYS A 179 -1.50 -29.55 -0.09
CA LYS A 179 -2.11 -30.75 0.48
C LYS A 179 -1.25 -31.19 1.67
N VAL A 180 -1.85 -31.38 2.85
CA VAL A 180 -1.14 -31.76 4.07
C VAL A 180 -1.54 -33.14 4.57
N SER A 181 -0.62 -33.81 5.25
CA SER A 181 -0.86 -35.08 5.88
C SER A 181 -1.70 -34.90 7.16
N LYS A 182 -2.63 -35.85 7.38
CA LYS A 182 -3.34 -36.06 8.64
C LYS A 182 -3.10 -37.49 9.07
N LYS A 183 -2.90 -37.74 10.35
CA LYS A 183 -2.85 -39.09 10.89
C LYS A 183 -4.24 -39.72 10.81
N VAL A 184 -4.28 -41.02 10.45
CA VAL A 184 -5.50 -41.79 10.57
C VAL A 184 -5.80 -41.89 12.06
N SER A 185 -6.89 -41.28 12.50
CA SER A 185 -7.45 -41.56 13.83
C SER A 185 -7.94 -42.97 13.79
N SER A 186 -7.27 -43.89 14.50
CA SER A 186 -7.81 -45.19 14.83
C SER A 186 -9.00 -44.96 15.76
N GLU A 187 -10.17 -44.68 15.19
CA GLU A 187 -11.41 -44.85 15.92
C GLU A 187 -11.52 -46.33 16.24
N THR A 188 -11.18 -46.63 17.47
CA THR A 188 -11.51 -47.89 18.13
C THR A 188 -13.04 -48.08 17.98
N LYS A 189 -13.47 -48.95 17.03
CA LYS A 189 -14.77 -49.55 17.12
C LYS A 189 -14.76 -50.38 18.40
N GLY A 190 -15.11 -49.73 19.50
CA GLY A 190 -15.51 -50.38 20.75
C GLY A 190 -16.94 -50.78 20.62
N GLY A 191 -17.15 -52.04 20.77
CA GLY A 191 -18.36 -52.77 20.63
C GLY A 191 -19.50 -52.43 21.61
#